data_a525e4571734a41bfd2459c55ba1ec1f
#
_entry.id   a525e4571734a41bfd2459c55ba1ec1f
#
_cell.length_a   1.000
_cell.length_b   1.000
_cell.length_c   1.000
_cell.angle_alpha   90.00
_cell.angle_beta   90.00
_cell.angle_gamma   90.00
#
_symmetry.space_group_name_H-M   'P 1'
#
loop_
_entity.id
_entity.type
_entity.pdbx_description
1 polymer ?
#
loop_
_entity_poly.entity_id
_entity_poly.type
_entity_poly.pdbx_seq_one_letter_code
_entity_poly.pdbx_strand_id
1 'polypeptide(L)'
;MFGIKTALSIIFPPISEDVIMNQHINNQKDIKFDVGGQAVMEGVMMRSPNATAVTVRRPDGSMVTKLTPFIPLKEKHPWMGKPFIRGVVNMCTMLYYGMNTLSDSTKMLGILDDEPSRFEKWLAAKLGKGVDKIVMAFAVILAVFLSLGLFMALPAGFETILKNNGVSPIGYTLLGGFLKVMLLMGYMFLVGYIPDIRRTFQYHGAEHKSVHCHESAMPLTPKNAQSFSRLHPRCGTAFLLIVFIISILLFLVLNILFPIGNFFLRFLFHLAMLPIVAGVSYEVLMGLAHSDSGIARALRVPGMQMQRLTTREPDESMLECAIVSVNIVLHGFPEGTPKTPEGWGIFHHYQESEPGYVSSHSMAEGCSTEEPASSEGSNT
;
A
#
# COMPACT_ATOMS: atom_id res chain seq x y z
N MET A 1 11.62 9.26 -16.97
CA MET A 1 10.52 8.38 -16.50
C MET A 1 10.11 7.30 -17.53
N PHE A 2 10.21 7.55 -18.85
CA PHE A 2 9.91 6.56 -19.90
C PHE A 2 10.83 5.34 -19.85
N GLY A 3 12.13 5.51 -19.61
CA GLY A 3 13.11 4.40 -19.56
C GLY A 3 12.93 3.46 -18.35
N ILE A 4 12.46 3.96 -17.20
CA ILE A 4 12.23 3.12 -16.01
C ILE A 4 10.94 2.30 -16.18
N LYS A 5 9.87 2.87 -16.79
CA LYS A 5 8.65 2.12 -17.11
C LYS A 5 8.91 1.03 -18.13
N THR A 6 9.72 1.28 -19.15
CA THR A 6 10.08 0.29 -20.18
C THR A 6 11.01 -0.80 -19.61
N ALA A 7 11.97 -0.46 -18.76
CA ALA A 7 12.78 -1.45 -18.08
C ALA A 7 11.99 -2.31 -17.08
N LEU A 8 11.04 -1.70 -16.38
CA LEU A 8 10.16 -2.39 -15.44
C LEU A 8 9.06 -3.21 -16.13
N SER A 9 8.55 -2.79 -17.31
CA SER A 9 7.59 -3.60 -18.08
C SER A 9 8.19 -4.87 -18.68
N ILE A 10 9.52 -4.92 -18.86
CA ILE A 10 10.25 -6.14 -19.22
C ILE A 10 10.28 -7.12 -18.03
N ILE A 11 10.39 -6.60 -16.81
CA ILE A 11 10.39 -7.39 -15.56
C ILE A 11 8.96 -7.79 -15.15
N PHE A 12 7.96 -6.91 -15.44
CA PHE A 12 6.55 -7.06 -15.10
C PHE A 12 5.65 -6.97 -16.35
N PRO A 13 5.63 -7.98 -17.24
CA PRO A 13 4.75 -7.97 -18.41
C PRO A 13 3.27 -8.05 -18.00
N PRO A 14 2.35 -7.45 -18.79
CA PRO A 14 0.92 -7.62 -18.59
C PRO A 14 0.49 -9.09 -18.78
N ILE A 15 -0.42 -9.56 -17.95
CA ILE A 15 -0.93 -10.92 -17.94
C ILE A 15 -2.41 -10.89 -18.37
N SER A 16 -2.84 -11.89 -19.17
CA SER A 16 -4.20 -12.04 -19.62
C SER A 16 -5.15 -12.48 -18.48
N GLU A 17 -6.39 -12.01 -18.49
CA GLU A 17 -7.42 -12.28 -17.49
C GLU A 17 -7.73 -13.79 -17.33
N ASP A 18 -7.56 -14.59 -18.40
CA ASP A 18 -7.82 -16.04 -18.40
C ASP A 18 -6.89 -16.83 -17.47
N VAL A 19 -5.69 -16.30 -17.18
CA VAL A 19 -4.73 -16.95 -16.26
C VAL A 19 -5.18 -16.80 -14.81
N ILE A 20 -5.93 -15.74 -14.49
CA ILE A 20 -6.43 -15.45 -13.15
C ILE A 20 -7.50 -16.45 -12.74
N MET A 21 -8.44 -16.73 -13.65
CA MET A 21 -9.59 -17.59 -13.36
C MET A 21 -9.20 -19.04 -13.09
N ASN A 22 -8.20 -19.57 -13.80
CA ASN A 22 -7.73 -20.95 -13.62
C ASN A 22 -6.85 -21.15 -12.37
N GLN A 23 -6.20 -20.10 -11.84
CA GLN A 23 -5.41 -20.19 -10.60
C GLN A 23 -6.26 -20.04 -9.33
N HIS A 24 -7.39 -19.32 -9.38
CA HIS A 24 -8.31 -19.18 -8.25
C HIS A 24 -8.95 -20.51 -7.81
N ILE A 25 -9.18 -21.44 -8.71
CA ILE A 25 -9.90 -22.70 -8.44
C ILE A 25 -9.03 -23.70 -7.67
N ASN A 26 -7.71 -23.64 -7.77
CA ASN A 26 -6.83 -24.69 -7.24
C ASN A 26 -6.27 -24.46 -5.82
N ASN A 27 -6.48 -23.30 -5.17
CA ASN A 27 -5.75 -22.94 -3.94
C ASN A 27 -6.64 -22.58 -2.73
N GLN A 28 -7.85 -23.13 -2.63
CA GLN A 28 -8.82 -22.77 -1.58
C GLN A 28 -8.50 -23.24 -0.14
N LYS A 29 -7.38 -23.92 0.13
CA LYS A 29 -7.16 -24.54 1.46
C LYS A 29 -6.47 -23.70 2.52
N ASP A 30 -5.76 -22.60 2.17
CA ASP A 30 -4.97 -21.80 3.13
C ASP A 30 -5.24 -20.29 3.09
N ILE A 31 -6.40 -19.86 2.63
CA ILE A 31 -6.73 -18.44 2.31
C ILE A 31 -6.81 -17.53 3.55
N LYS A 32 -6.84 -18.09 4.75
CA LYS A 32 -7.23 -17.37 5.98
C LYS A 32 -6.26 -16.23 6.42
N PHE A 33 -5.01 -16.22 5.94
CA PHE A 33 -3.98 -15.27 6.42
C PHE A 33 -3.22 -14.53 5.31
N ASP A 34 -3.67 -14.62 4.08
CA ASP A 34 -2.90 -14.17 2.92
C ASP A 34 -3.37 -12.83 2.31
N VAL A 35 -4.25 -12.11 3.01
CA VAL A 35 -4.70 -10.79 2.58
C VAL A 35 -4.02 -9.71 3.40
N GLY A 36 -3.50 -8.71 2.73
CA GLY A 36 -2.97 -7.48 3.34
C GLY A 36 -3.14 -6.35 2.36
N GLY A 37 -3.02 -5.10 2.81
CA GLY A 37 -3.31 -3.99 1.94
C GLY A 37 -2.52 -2.73 2.23
N GLN A 38 -2.98 -1.65 1.62
CA GLN A 38 -2.57 -0.29 1.91
C GLN A 38 -3.72 0.67 1.61
N ALA A 39 -3.81 1.76 2.37
CA ALA A 39 -4.69 2.86 2.01
C ALA A 39 -4.19 3.57 0.76
N VAL A 40 -5.13 4.03 -0.07
CA VAL A 40 -4.90 4.89 -1.21
C VAL A 40 -5.79 6.13 -1.10
N MET A 41 -5.72 7.05 -2.06
CA MET A 41 -6.60 8.22 -2.05
C MET A 41 -8.05 7.77 -2.22
N GLU A 42 -8.91 8.14 -1.24
CA GLU A 42 -10.34 7.79 -1.16
C GLU A 42 -10.63 6.29 -1.34
N GLY A 43 -9.71 5.42 -0.88
CA GLY A 43 -9.89 4.00 -1.06
C GLY A 43 -8.86 3.11 -0.38
N VAL A 44 -8.97 1.82 -0.72
CA VAL A 44 -8.11 0.76 -0.20
C VAL A 44 -7.64 -0.14 -1.34
N MET A 45 -6.39 -0.50 -1.30
CA MET A 45 -5.84 -1.60 -2.09
C MET A 45 -5.71 -2.83 -1.19
N MET A 46 -6.28 -3.94 -1.60
CA MET A 46 -6.04 -5.26 -1.00
C MET A 46 -5.23 -6.14 -1.94
N ARG A 47 -4.40 -6.96 -1.36
CA ARG A 47 -3.52 -7.89 -2.08
C ARG A 47 -3.64 -9.28 -1.49
N SER A 48 -3.83 -10.25 -2.37
CA SER A 48 -3.68 -11.69 -2.12
C SER A 48 -2.38 -12.20 -2.78
N PRO A 49 -2.00 -13.47 -2.60
CA PRO A 49 -0.85 -14.05 -3.30
C PRO A 49 -0.89 -13.92 -4.83
N ASN A 50 -2.09 -13.90 -5.42
CA ASN A 50 -2.28 -14.00 -6.87
C ASN A 50 -2.86 -12.74 -7.52
N ALA A 51 -3.43 -11.81 -6.72
CA ALA A 51 -4.13 -10.64 -7.24
C ALA A 51 -3.99 -9.42 -6.33
N THR A 52 -4.27 -8.26 -6.91
CA THR A 52 -4.39 -6.98 -6.21
C THR A 52 -5.69 -6.33 -6.65
N ALA A 53 -6.55 -5.96 -5.70
CA ALA A 53 -7.76 -5.19 -5.94
C ALA A 53 -7.59 -3.79 -5.37
N VAL A 54 -7.89 -2.77 -6.16
CA VAL A 54 -7.89 -1.36 -5.74
C VAL A 54 -9.32 -0.88 -5.81
N THR A 55 -9.92 -0.52 -4.70
CA THR A 55 -11.27 0.04 -4.63
C THR A 55 -11.21 1.47 -4.14
N VAL A 56 -11.82 2.38 -4.87
CA VAL A 56 -11.95 3.79 -4.50
C VAL A 56 -13.42 4.21 -4.50
N ARG A 57 -13.81 5.11 -3.61
CA ARG A 57 -15.14 5.71 -3.58
C ARG A 57 -15.11 7.04 -4.32
N ARG A 58 -15.94 7.15 -5.35
CA ARG A 58 -16.11 8.37 -6.13
C ARG A 58 -16.96 9.41 -5.39
N PRO A 59 -16.90 10.68 -5.80
CA PRO A 59 -17.76 11.74 -5.22
C PRO A 59 -19.25 11.49 -5.38
N ASP A 60 -19.67 10.72 -6.39
CA ASP A 60 -21.06 10.31 -6.61
C ASP A 60 -21.54 9.19 -5.65
N GLY A 61 -20.65 8.71 -4.77
CA GLY A 61 -20.90 7.64 -3.81
C GLY A 61 -20.64 6.23 -4.36
N SER A 62 -20.47 6.05 -5.66
CA SER A 62 -20.15 4.74 -6.25
C SER A 62 -18.74 4.29 -5.86
N MET A 63 -18.56 2.98 -5.74
CA MET A 63 -17.25 2.35 -5.54
C MET A 63 -16.79 1.75 -6.85
N VAL A 64 -15.57 2.09 -7.25
CA VAL A 64 -14.97 1.55 -8.47
C VAL A 64 -13.78 0.69 -8.10
N THR A 65 -13.72 -0.53 -8.64
CA THR A 65 -12.70 -1.52 -8.31
C THR A 65 -11.94 -1.97 -9.53
N LYS A 66 -10.61 -1.89 -9.45
CA LYS A 66 -9.68 -2.44 -10.43
C LYS A 66 -9.03 -3.69 -9.87
N LEU A 67 -9.23 -4.83 -10.53
CA LEU A 67 -8.55 -6.09 -10.22
C LEU A 67 -7.35 -6.26 -11.15
N THR A 68 -6.19 -6.56 -10.60
CA THR A 68 -4.95 -6.76 -11.36
C THR A 68 -4.27 -8.05 -10.88
N PRO A 69 -3.86 -8.96 -11.79
CA PRO A 69 -3.10 -10.14 -11.41
C PRO A 69 -1.75 -9.76 -10.81
N PHE A 70 -1.30 -10.56 -9.86
CA PHE A 70 -0.02 -10.40 -9.21
C PHE A 70 0.76 -11.71 -9.27
N ILE A 71 2.00 -11.64 -9.78
CA ILE A 71 2.93 -12.78 -9.75
C ILE A 71 4.15 -12.36 -8.95
N PRO A 72 4.46 -13.07 -7.85
CA PRO A 72 5.67 -12.82 -7.07
C PRO A 72 6.93 -12.98 -7.92
N LEU A 73 7.87 -12.02 -7.82
CA LEU A 73 9.15 -12.07 -8.56
C LEU A 73 9.98 -13.33 -8.28
N LYS A 74 9.85 -13.91 -7.09
CA LYS A 74 10.52 -15.16 -6.72
C LYS A 74 10.13 -16.36 -7.61
N GLU A 75 8.94 -16.33 -8.22
CA GLU A 75 8.48 -17.39 -9.13
C GLU A 75 9.16 -17.30 -10.48
N LYS A 76 9.46 -16.08 -10.95
CA LYS A 76 10.21 -15.86 -12.19
C LYS A 76 11.72 -16.02 -12.00
N HIS A 77 12.21 -15.57 -10.84
CA HIS A 77 13.64 -15.54 -10.53
C HIS A 77 13.90 -16.10 -9.11
N PRO A 78 14.12 -17.42 -8.95
CA PRO A 78 14.26 -18.05 -7.62
C PRO A 78 15.35 -17.45 -6.73
N TRP A 79 16.42 -16.87 -7.30
CA TRP A 79 17.49 -16.22 -6.54
C TRP A 79 17.01 -14.97 -5.76
N MET A 80 15.93 -14.31 -6.25
CA MET A 80 15.29 -13.17 -5.56
C MET A 80 14.55 -13.58 -4.28
N GLY A 81 14.29 -14.87 -4.10
CA GLY A 81 13.70 -15.44 -2.87
C GLY A 81 14.70 -15.76 -1.77
N LYS A 82 16.02 -15.63 -2.02
CA LYS A 82 17.03 -15.95 -1.02
C LYS A 82 17.02 -14.97 0.16
N PRO A 83 17.36 -15.41 1.40
CA PRO A 83 17.45 -14.53 2.57
C PRO A 83 18.25 -13.26 2.28
N PHE A 84 17.90 -12.16 2.94
CA PHE A 84 18.39 -10.78 2.74
C PHE A 84 18.02 -10.17 1.38
N ILE A 85 18.24 -10.89 0.24
CA ILE A 85 17.90 -10.41 -1.10
C ILE A 85 16.38 -10.21 -1.20
N ARG A 86 15.60 -11.18 -0.71
CA ARG A 86 14.13 -11.09 -0.72
C ARG A 86 13.60 -9.85 0.00
N GLY A 87 14.29 -9.37 1.03
CA GLY A 87 13.92 -8.16 1.76
C GLY A 87 14.02 -6.92 0.89
N VAL A 88 15.14 -6.74 0.18
CA VAL A 88 15.35 -5.64 -0.76
C VAL A 88 14.38 -5.73 -1.95
N VAL A 89 14.22 -6.92 -2.52
CA VAL A 89 13.31 -7.16 -3.64
C VAL A 89 11.87 -6.86 -3.25
N ASN A 90 11.40 -7.33 -2.09
CA ASN A 90 10.04 -7.06 -1.62
C ASN A 90 9.83 -5.56 -1.33
N MET A 91 10.81 -4.87 -0.76
CA MET A 91 10.74 -3.42 -0.54
C MET A 91 10.59 -2.66 -1.87
N CYS A 92 11.44 -2.97 -2.86
CA CYS A 92 11.35 -2.34 -4.20
C CYS A 92 10.01 -2.67 -4.88
N THR A 93 9.55 -3.91 -4.77
CA THR A 93 8.27 -4.36 -5.30
C THR A 93 7.11 -3.60 -4.67
N MET A 94 7.08 -3.48 -3.33
CA MET A 94 6.06 -2.73 -2.61
C MET A 94 6.04 -1.25 -2.97
N LEU A 95 7.21 -0.62 -3.11
CA LEU A 95 7.31 0.77 -3.56
C LEU A 95 6.75 0.94 -4.98
N TYR A 96 7.12 0.05 -5.91
CA TYR A 96 6.65 0.10 -7.28
C TYR A 96 5.12 -0.08 -7.38
N TYR A 97 4.57 -1.12 -6.76
CA TYR A 97 3.12 -1.36 -6.76
C TYR A 97 2.39 -0.28 -5.99
N GLY A 98 2.91 0.17 -4.84
CA GLY A 98 2.32 1.24 -4.05
C GLY A 98 2.19 2.54 -4.84
N MET A 99 3.23 2.96 -5.57
CA MET A 99 3.17 4.16 -6.41
C MET A 99 2.21 4.00 -7.59
N ASN A 100 2.18 2.83 -8.24
CA ASN A 100 1.23 2.57 -9.31
C ASN A 100 -0.21 2.60 -8.80
N THR A 101 -0.46 1.99 -7.64
CA THR A 101 -1.78 1.95 -7.00
C THR A 101 -2.29 3.35 -6.63
N LEU A 102 -1.40 4.22 -6.10
CA LEU A 102 -1.74 5.63 -5.86
C LEU A 102 -2.08 6.36 -7.16
N SER A 103 -1.30 6.16 -8.23
CA SER A 103 -1.60 6.73 -9.54
C SER A 103 -2.90 6.18 -10.13
N ASP A 104 -3.20 4.91 -9.92
CA ASP A 104 -4.45 4.31 -10.38
C ASP A 104 -5.65 4.85 -9.59
N SER A 105 -5.53 5.01 -8.25
CA SER A 105 -6.60 5.55 -7.42
C SER A 105 -7.00 6.97 -7.85
N THR A 106 -6.03 7.84 -8.16
CA THR A 106 -6.32 9.20 -8.66
C THR A 106 -7.05 9.19 -10.00
N LYS A 107 -6.69 8.28 -10.92
CA LYS A 107 -7.41 8.12 -12.21
C LYS A 107 -8.83 7.60 -12.00
N MET A 108 -9.01 6.60 -11.12
CA MET A 108 -10.32 6.02 -10.82
C MET A 108 -11.27 7.02 -10.17
N LEU A 109 -10.74 8.00 -9.42
CA LEU A 109 -11.50 9.11 -8.85
C LEU A 109 -11.95 10.15 -9.88
N GLY A 110 -11.36 10.19 -11.09
CA GLY A 110 -11.66 11.20 -12.09
C GLY A 110 -11.07 12.58 -11.79
N ILE A 111 -10.19 12.70 -10.81
CA ILE A 111 -9.59 13.99 -10.36
C ILE A 111 -8.55 14.53 -11.36
N LEU A 112 -8.24 13.78 -12.43
CA LEU A 112 -7.26 14.20 -13.44
C LEU A 112 -7.76 15.34 -14.35
N ASP A 113 -9.03 15.73 -14.25
CA ASP A 113 -9.64 16.81 -15.02
C ASP A 113 -9.72 18.14 -14.23
N ASP A 114 -9.06 18.24 -13.06
CA ASP A 114 -8.97 19.51 -12.37
C ASP A 114 -8.22 20.53 -13.23
N GLU A 115 -8.84 21.70 -13.38
CA GLU A 115 -8.21 22.80 -14.12
C GLU A 115 -6.83 23.11 -13.56
N PRO A 116 -5.77 23.14 -14.43
CA PRO A 116 -4.42 23.41 -13.97
C PRO A 116 -4.36 24.73 -13.18
N SER A 117 -3.63 24.72 -12.07
CA SER A 117 -3.49 25.87 -11.18
C SER A 117 -2.99 27.10 -11.96
N ARG A 118 -3.18 28.32 -11.40
CA ARG A 118 -2.69 29.55 -12.04
C ARG A 118 -1.18 29.51 -12.28
N PHE A 119 -0.44 28.86 -11.39
CA PHE A 119 1.00 28.65 -11.51
C PHE A 119 1.34 27.69 -12.63
N GLU A 120 0.61 26.58 -12.77
CA GLU A 120 0.78 25.61 -13.85
C GLU A 120 0.40 26.22 -15.21
N LYS A 121 -0.70 26.98 -15.30
CA LYS A 121 -1.09 27.73 -16.51
C LYS A 121 0.00 28.75 -16.92
N TRP A 122 0.57 29.49 -15.95
CA TRP A 122 1.67 30.44 -16.21
C TRP A 122 2.93 29.72 -16.67
N LEU A 123 3.28 28.59 -16.06
CA LEU A 123 4.46 27.82 -16.38
C LEU A 123 4.31 27.13 -17.76
N ALA A 124 3.10 26.61 -18.07
CA ALA A 124 2.76 26.02 -19.37
C ALA A 124 2.84 27.04 -20.50
N ALA A 125 2.41 28.29 -20.25
CA ALA A 125 2.52 29.37 -21.23
C ALA A 125 3.99 29.75 -21.54
N LYS A 126 4.92 29.53 -20.59
CA LYS A 126 6.33 29.92 -20.71
C LYS A 126 7.24 28.81 -21.26
N LEU A 127 6.94 27.54 -20.99
CA LEU A 127 7.78 26.38 -21.28
C LEU A 127 7.19 25.39 -22.32
N GLY A 128 5.94 25.61 -22.76
CA GLY A 128 5.31 24.79 -23.81
C GLY A 128 4.74 23.44 -23.35
N LYS A 129 4.28 22.59 -24.27
CA LYS A 129 3.69 21.27 -23.99
C LYS A 129 4.69 20.33 -23.31
N GLY A 130 4.37 19.88 -22.11
CA GLY A 130 5.21 18.94 -21.33
C GLY A 130 5.69 19.49 -19.97
N VAL A 131 5.27 20.69 -19.61
CA VAL A 131 5.58 21.35 -18.33
C VAL A 131 5.14 20.51 -17.14
N ASP A 132 3.95 19.87 -17.22
CA ASP A 132 3.45 19.01 -16.12
C ASP A 132 4.44 17.91 -15.75
N LYS A 133 5.14 17.34 -16.73
CA LYS A 133 6.17 16.32 -16.49
C LYS A 133 7.41 16.92 -15.82
N ILE A 134 7.79 18.14 -16.19
CA ILE A 134 8.95 18.83 -15.62
C ILE A 134 8.65 19.26 -14.19
N VAL A 135 7.47 19.82 -13.92
CA VAL A 135 6.99 20.21 -12.59
C VAL A 135 6.92 18.98 -11.67
N MET A 136 6.30 17.90 -12.16
CA MET A 136 6.23 16.65 -11.40
C MET A 136 7.62 16.07 -11.11
N ALA A 137 8.52 16.05 -12.08
CA ALA A 137 9.90 15.58 -11.87
C ALA A 137 10.62 16.44 -10.84
N PHE A 138 10.49 17.76 -10.94
CA PHE A 138 11.08 18.69 -9.97
C PHE A 138 10.49 18.50 -8.56
N ALA A 139 9.17 18.37 -8.43
CA ALA A 139 8.52 18.12 -7.15
C ALA A 139 9.00 16.81 -6.51
N VAL A 140 9.13 15.73 -7.30
CA VAL A 140 9.66 14.45 -6.82
C VAL A 140 11.12 14.58 -6.38
N ILE A 141 11.97 15.24 -7.18
CA ILE A 141 13.39 15.45 -6.84
C ILE A 141 13.49 16.27 -5.54
N LEU A 142 12.71 17.34 -5.43
CA LEU A 142 12.68 18.19 -4.23
C LEU A 142 12.21 17.41 -3.00
N ALA A 143 11.14 16.61 -3.13
CA ALA A 143 10.64 15.77 -2.04
C ALA A 143 11.67 14.74 -1.57
N VAL A 144 12.37 14.07 -2.50
CA VAL A 144 13.46 13.14 -2.18
C VAL A 144 14.61 13.88 -1.48
N PHE A 145 15.01 15.05 -1.99
CA PHE A 145 16.09 15.85 -1.40
C PHE A 145 15.73 16.29 0.03
N LEU A 146 14.52 16.81 0.24
CA LEU A 146 14.03 17.20 1.58
C LEU A 146 13.96 16.00 2.53
N SER A 147 13.49 14.85 2.04
CA SER A 147 13.43 13.61 2.83
C SER A 147 14.81 13.13 3.26
N LEU A 148 15.78 13.09 2.33
CA LEU A 148 17.17 12.74 2.66
C LEU A 148 17.80 13.78 3.60
N GLY A 149 17.51 15.06 3.41
CA GLY A 149 17.93 16.15 4.30
C GLY A 149 17.43 15.94 5.73
N LEU A 150 16.13 15.72 5.87
CA LEU A 150 15.47 15.60 7.18
C LEU A 150 15.85 14.28 7.90
N PHE A 151 15.83 13.14 7.21
CA PHE A 151 15.96 11.83 7.87
C PHE A 151 17.37 11.23 7.83
N MET A 152 18.27 11.77 6.99
CA MET A 152 19.66 11.30 6.94
C MET A 152 20.66 12.43 7.24
N ALA A 153 20.61 13.56 6.53
CA ALA A 153 21.63 14.60 6.67
C ALA A 153 21.56 15.29 8.04
N LEU A 154 20.37 15.64 8.52
CA LEU A 154 20.19 16.31 9.82
C LEU A 154 20.66 15.42 10.99
N PRO A 155 20.27 14.15 11.13
CA PRO A 155 20.82 13.26 12.16
C PRO A 155 22.32 13.01 12.01
N ALA A 156 22.84 12.84 10.80
CA ALA A 156 24.27 12.64 10.57
C ALA A 156 25.10 13.90 10.96
N GLY A 157 24.55 15.09 10.68
CA GLY A 157 25.14 16.37 11.15
C GLY A 157 25.14 16.47 12.67
N PHE A 158 24.02 16.13 13.31
CA PHE A 158 23.91 16.11 14.77
C PHE A 158 24.91 15.12 15.40
N GLU A 159 25.02 13.88 14.88
CA GLU A 159 26.02 12.91 15.31
C GLU A 159 27.46 13.44 15.15
N THR A 160 27.73 14.17 14.04
CA THR A 160 29.05 14.76 13.80
C THR A 160 29.38 15.86 14.79
N ILE A 161 28.42 16.72 15.13
CA ILE A 161 28.56 17.73 16.18
C ILE A 161 28.87 17.11 17.53
N LEU A 162 28.09 16.09 17.93
CA LEU A 162 28.31 15.38 19.19
C LEU A 162 29.70 14.72 19.26
N LYS A 163 30.13 14.08 18.17
CA LYS A 163 31.45 13.47 18.04
C LYS A 163 32.56 14.52 18.23
N ASN A 164 32.45 15.67 17.55
CA ASN A 164 33.45 16.75 17.64
C ASN A 164 33.51 17.40 19.05
N ASN A 165 32.43 17.29 19.85
CA ASN A 165 32.38 17.71 21.24
C ASN A 165 32.78 16.57 22.24
N GLY A 166 33.42 15.49 21.77
CA GLY A 166 33.98 14.46 22.61
C GLY A 166 32.99 13.40 23.12
N VAL A 167 31.76 13.37 22.59
CA VAL A 167 30.77 12.34 22.93
C VAL A 167 31.25 10.99 22.38
N SER A 168 31.14 9.95 23.20
CA SER A 168 31.57 8.58 22.83
C SER A 168 30.78 8.04 21.61
N PRO A 169 31.34 7.06 20.84
CA PRO A 169 30.66 6.45 19.69
C PRO A 169 29.26 5.90 20.01
N ILE A 170 29.10 5.29 21.17
CA ILE A 170 27.82 4.80 21.67
C ILE A 170 26.86 5.98 21.89
N GLY A 171 27.32 7.04 22.57
CA GLY A 171 26.51 8.21 22.89
C GLY A 171 25.98 8.93 21.66
N TYR A 172 26.84 9.31 20.70
CA TYR A 172 26.38 10.05 19.54
C TYR A 172 25.51 9.20 18.60
N THR A 173 25.75 7.88 18.50
CA THR A 173 24.90 7.00 17.67
C THR A 173 23.51 6.79 18.29
N LEU A 174 23.42 6.58 19.60
CA LEU A 174 22.13 6.43 20.29
C LEU A 174 21.32 7.74 20.24
N LEU A 175 21.95 8.89 20.49
CA LEU A 175 21.28 10.19 20.42
C LEU A 175 20.84 10.54 19.00
N GLY A 176 21.66 10.24 17.99
CA GLY A 176 21.30 10.39 16.58
C GLY A 176 20.16 9.48 16.17
N GLY A 177 20.17 8.22 16.64
CA GLY A 177 19.09 7.28 16.44
C GLY A 177 17.79 7.72 17.11
N PHE A 178 17.85 8.22 18.34
CA PHE A 178 16.70 8.79 19.04
C PHE A 178 16.13 10.00 18.28
N LEU A 179 17.00 10.89 17.78
CA LEU A 179 16.58 12.02 16.95
C LEU A 179 15.84 11.55 15.70
N LYS A 180 16.32 10.51 14.99
CA LYS A 180 15.64 9.93 13.81
C LYS A 180 14.22 9.47 14.14
N VAL A 181 14.06 8.75 15.25
CA VAL A 181 12.72 8.28 15.70
C VAL A 181 11.81 9.46 16.02
N MET A 182 12.34 10.49 16.74
CA MET A 182 11.57 11.68 17.08
C MET A 182 11.15 12.47 15.82
N LEU A 183 12.04 12.61 14.84
CA LEU A 183 11.72 13.26 13.56
C LEU A 183 10.64 12.50 12.80
N LEU A 184 10.71 11.16 12.76
CA LEU A 184 9.67 10.35 12.12
C LEU A 184 8.32 10.50 12.81
N MET A 185 8.28 10.38 14.14
CA MET A 185 7.04 10.51 14.91
C MET A 185 6.45 11.92 14.77
N GLY A 186 7.30 12.95 14.85
CA GLY A 186 6.90 14.34 14.65
C GLY A 186 6.37 14.59 13.24
N TYR A 187 7.04 14.06 12.22
CA TYR A 187 6.56 14.13 10.84
C TYR A 187 5.20 13.46 10.67
N MET A 188 5.02 12.21 11.15
CA MET A 188 3.74 11.49 11.06
C MET A 188 2.63 12.23 11.79
N PHE A 189 2.94 12.80 12.96
CA PHE A 189 2.01 13.62 13.71
C PHE A 189 1.57 14.86 12.92
N LEU A 190 2.53 15.61 12.36
CA LEU A 190 2.26 16.84 11.61
C LEU A 190 1.46 16.58 10.33
N VAL A 191 1.87 15.60 9.51
CA VAL A 191 1.15 15.28 8.26
C VAL A 191 -0.26 14.75 8.54
N GLY A 192 -0.49 14.12 9.68
CA GLY A 192 -1.81 13.64 10.11
C GLY A 192 -2.85 14.75 10.35
N TYR A 193 -2.45 16.04 10.38
CA TYR A 193 -3.37 17.20 10.41
C TYR A 193 -3.82 17.63 9.01
N ILE A 194 -3.12 17.23 7.96
CA ILE A 194 -3.52 17.52 6.57
C ILE A 194 -4.80 16.71 6.28
N PRO A 195 -5.92 17.35 5.83
CA PRO A 195 -7.20 16.68 5.66
C PRO A 195 -7.12 15.41 4.80
N ASP A 196 -6.46 15.45 3.65
CA ASP A 196 -6.36 14.32 2.73
C ASP A 196 -5.54 13.16 3.32
N ILE A 197 -4.45 13.48 4.04
CA ILE A 197 -3.66 12.47 4.74
C ILE A 197 -4.46 11.87 5.90
N ARG A 198 -5.23 12.70 6.61
CA ARG A 198 -6.11 12.22 7.69
C ARG A 198 -7.16 11.24 7.15
N ARG A 199 -7.77 11.52 5.99
CA ARG A 199 -8.69 10.59 5.31
C ARG A 199 -7.99 9.32 4.89
N THR A 200 -6.80 9.40 4.31
CA THR A 200 -5.98 8.22 3.99
C THR A 200 -5.69 7.38 5.25
N PHE A 201 -5.45 8.00 6.40
CA PHE A 201 -5.29 7.27 7.68
C PHE A 201 -6.59 6.64 8.18
N GLN A 202 -7.75 7.16 7.83
CA GLN A 202 -9.04 6.52 8.10
C GLN A 202 -9.23 5.28 7.20
N TYR A 203 -8.94 5.37 5.90
CA TYR A 203 -8.94 4.22 5.01
C TYR A 203 -7.92 3.13 5.44
N HIS A 204 -6.78 3.52 6.01
CA HIS A 204 -5.84 2.57 6.60
C HIS A 204 -6.42 1.86 7.84
N GLY A 205 -7.21 2.59 8.64
CA GLY A 205 -8.01 1.98 9.71
C GLY A 205 -9.07 1.01 9.18
N ALA A 206 -9.74 1.35 8.07
CA ALA A 206 -10.72 0.49 7.42
C ALA A 206 -10.09 -0.79 6.87
N GLU A 207 -8.93 -0.68 6.23
CA GLU A 207 -8.13 -1.83 5.78
C GLU A 207 -7.86 -2.80 6.93
N HIS A 208 -7.29 -2.32 8.05
CA HIS A 208 -6.96 -3.17 9.20
C HIS A 208 -8.20 -3.85 9.80
N LYS A 209 -9.30 -3.11 9.98
CA LYS A 209 -10.54 -3.65 10.56
C LYS A 209 -11.16 -4.73 9.66
N SER A 210 -11.15 -4.52 8.35
CA SER A 210 -11.68 -5.48 7.37
C SER A 210 -10.82 -6.74 7.29
N VAL A 211 -9.48 -6.60 7.32
CA VAL A 211 -8.57 -7.75 7.38
C VAL A 211 -8.75 -8.54 8.67
N HIS A 212 -8.85 -7.88 9.83
CA HIS A 212 -9.13 -8.56 11.10
C HIS A 212 -10.46 -9.32 11.09
N CYS A 213 -11.51 -8.73 10.50
CA CYS A 213 -12.82 -9.36 10.35
C CYS A 213 -12.70 -10.65 9.52
N HIS A 214 -12.02 -10.56 8.38
CA HIS A 214 -11.75 -11.70 7.50
C HIS A 214 -10.95 -12.80 8.20
N GLU A 215 -9.85 -12.47 8.88
CA GLU A 215 -9.00 -13.42 9.61
C GLU A 215 -9.74 -14.11 10.75
N SER A 216 -10.69 -13.42 11.35
CA SER A 216 -11.56 -13.97 12.40
C SER A 216 -12.67 -14.85 11.85
N ALA A 217 -12.76 -15.04 10.51
CA ALA A 217 -13.80 -15.77 9.82
C ALA A 217 -15.21 -15.28 10.15
N MET A 218 -15.36 -13.98 10.43
CA MET A 218 -16.67 -13.35 10.61
C MET A 218 -17.19 -12.83 9.24
N PRO A 219 -18.54 -12.78 9.06
CA PRO A 219 -19.11 -12.17 7.88
C PRO A 219 -18.56 -10.76 7.64
N LEU A 220 -18.13 -10.47 6.42
CA LEU A 220 -17.56 -9.18 6.03
C LEU A 220 -18.68 -8.14 5.88
N THR A 221 -19.13 -7.60 7.00
CA THR A 221 -20.07 -6.50 7.05
C THR A 221 -19.44 -5.28 7.73
N PRO A 222 -19.84 -4.04 7.38
CA PRO A 222 -19.32 -2.83 8.04
C PRO A 222 -19.47 -2.88 9.57
N LYS A 223 -20.61 -3.38 10.06
CA LYS A 223 -20.90 -3.54 11.48
C LYS A 223 -19.91 -4.49 12.19
N ASN A 224 -19.63 -5.64 11.58
CA ASN A 224 -18.66 -6.60 12.13
C ASN A 224 -17.25 -6.05 12.06
N ALA A 225 -16.84 -5.51 10.92
CA ALA A 225 -15.52 -4.90 10.73
C ALA A 225 -15.28 -3.76 11.72
N GLN A 226 -16.30 -2.90 11.99
CA GLN A 226 -16.18 -1.79 12.93
C GLN A 226 -15.86 -2.25 14.35
N SER A 227 -16.24 -3.46 14.77
CA SER A 227 -15.95 -3.99 16.10
C SER A 227 -14.49 -4.34 16.35
N PHE A 228 -13.69 -4.49 15.29
CA PHE A 228 -12.28 -4.85 15.39
C PHE A 228 -11.36 -3.64 15.61
N SER A 229 -10.15 -3.94 16.10
CA SER A 229 -9.10 -2.94 16.30
C SER A 229 -8.53 -2.46 14.96
N ARG A 230 -8.27 -1.15 14.86
CA ARG A 230 -7.50 -0.57 13.76
C ARG A 230 -5.98 -0.81 13.86
N LEU A 231 -5.50 -1.45 14.93
CA LEU A 231 -4.09 -1.80 15.09
C LEU A 231 -3.88 -3.24 14.66
N HIS A 232 -3.05 -3.48 13.66
CA HIS A 232 -2.82 -4.80 13.07
C HIS A 232 -1.34 -5.22 13.19
N PRO A 233 -1.02 -6.43 13.71
CA PRO A 233 0.37 -6.82 13.98
C PRO A 233 1.21 -7.05 12.71
N ARG A 234 0.59 -7.26 11.54
CA ARG A 234 1.27 -7.50 10.26
C ARG A 234 1.36 -6.26 9.36
N CYS A 235 1.00 -5.09 9.88
CA CYS A 235 1.04 -3.86 9.10
C CYS A 235 2.47 -3.44 8.76
N GLY A 236 2.67 -2.98 7.52
CA GLY A 236 3.95 -2.48 7.02
C GLY A 236 4.50 -1.27 7.78
N THR A 237 3.66 -0.49 8.49
CA THR A 237 4.13 0.64 9.31
C THR A 237 4.92 0.18 10.54
N ALA A 238 4.63 -1.01 11.09
CA ALA A 238 5.44 -1.61 12.13
C ALA A 238 6.87 -1.93 11.64
N PHE A 239 7.01 -2.25 10.34
CA PHE A 239 8.32 -2.47 9.71
C PHE A 239 9.21 -1.23 9.76
N LEU A 240 8.67 -0.02 9.61
CA LEU A 240 9.46 1.21 9.70
C LEU A 240 10.19 1.33 11.03
N LEU A 241 9.53 1.06 12.14
CA LEU A 241 10.19 1.11 13.46
C LEU A 241 11.28 0.05 13.60
N ILE A 242 11.05 -1.17 13.09
CA ILE A 242 12.06 -2.22 13.10
C ILE A 242 13.27 -1.80 12.25
N VAL A 243 13.07 -1.19 11.08
CA VAL A 243 14.14 -0.63 10.24
C VAL A 243 14.97 0.41 11.02
N PHE A 244 14.31 1.30 11.77
CA PHE A 244 15.02 2.29 12.58
C PHE A 244 15.83 1.64 13.69
N ILE A 245 15.27 0.69 14.44
CA ILE A 245 15.99 -0.03 15.51
C ILE A 245 17.20 -0.78 14.92
N ILE A 246 17.01 -1.54 13.85
CA ILE A 246 18.09 -2.27 13.18
C ILE A 246 19.14 -1.31 12.62
N SER A 247 18.73 -0.18 12.04
CA SER A 247 19.67 0.84 11.55
C SER A 247 20.52 1.41 12.68
N ILE A 248 19.92 1.72 13.83
CA ILE A 248 20.65 2.23 15.01
C ILE A 248 21.68 1.21 15.48
N LEU A 249 21.28 -0.06 15.63
CA LEU A 249 22.18 -1.13 16.07
C LEU A 249 23.31 -1.39 15.06
N LEU A 250 22.99 -1.44 13.78
CA LEU A 250 23.99 -1.64 12.73
C LEU A 250 24.99 -0.47 12.69
N PHE A 251 24.49 0.78 12.71
CA PHE A 251 25.36 1.95 12.69
C PHE A 251 26.15 2.12 13.99
N LEU A 252 25.64 1.63 15.13
CA LEU A 252 26.41 1.56 16.35
C LEU A 252 27.67 0.70 16.18
N VAL A 253 27.50 -0.51 15.66
CA VAL A 253 28.62 -1.41 15.37
C VAL A 253 29.59 -0.81 14.34
N LEU A 254 29.05 -0.27 13.25
CA LEU A 254 29.84 0.31 12.17
C LEU A 254 30.60 1.58 12.60
N ASN A 255 30.03 2.42 13.44
CA ASN A 255 30.70 3.63 13.96
C ASN A 255 31.85 3.28 14.95
N ILE A 256 31.74 2.14 15.66
CA ILE A 256 32.84 1.63 16.51
C ILE A 256 33.97 1.09 15.64
N LEU A 257 33.66 0.30 14.60
CA LEU A 257 34.64 -0.32 13.74
C LEU A 257 35.28 0.67 12.75
N PHE A 258 34.49 1.61 12.22
CA PHE A 258 34.88 2.57 11.18
C PHE A 258 34.47 4.00 11.60
N PRO A 259 35.23 4.68 12.46
CA PRO A 259 34.90 6.01 12.99
C PRO A 259 35.09 7.11 11.94
N ILE A 260 34.21 7.20 10.94
CA ILE A 260 34.25 8.20 9.86
C ILE A 260 34.00 9.60 10.45
N GLY A 261 34.97 10.51 10.34
CA GLY A 261 34.90 11.88 10.84
C GLY A 261 34.26 12.88 9.88
N ASN A 262 34.40 12.64 8.57
CA ASN A 262 33.86 13.53 7.54
C ASN A 262 32.34 13.33 7.39
N PHE A 263 31.59 14.43 7.45
CA PHE A 263 30.12 14.42 7.32
C PHE A 263 29.65 13.82 5.99
N PHE A 264 30.24 14.25 4.86
CA PHE A 264 29.81 13.80 3.54
C PHE A 264 30.08 12.31 3.33
N LEU A 265 31.26 11.84 3.74
CA LEU A 265 31.63 10.42 3.64
C LEU A 265 30.74 9.56 4.56
N ARG A 266 30.40 10.05 5.75
CA ARG A 266 29.45 9.39 6.66
C ARG A 266 28.06 9.31 6.03
N PHE A 267 27.56 10.40 5.45
CA PHE A 267 26.26 10.43 4.76
C PHE A 267 26.23 9.41 3.62
N LEU A 268 27.26 9.39 2.76
CA LEU A 268 27.36 8.45 1.64
C LEU A 268 27.44 7.00 2.12
N PHE A 269 28.17 6.75 3.21
CA PHE A 269 28.24 5.42 3.82
C PHE A 269 26.90 4.96 4.38
N HIS A 270 26.16 5.82 5.06
CA HIS A 270 24.81 5.51 5.52
C HIS A 270 23.85 5.20 4.35
N LEU A 271 23.95 5.97 3.26
CA LEU A 271 23.16 5.74 2.05
C LEU A 271 23.50 4.36 1.41
N ALA A 272 24.77 4.02 1.31
CA ALA A 272 25.22 2.73 0.76
C ALA A 272 24.78 1.54 1.62
N MET A 273 24.58 1.73 2.93
CA MET A 273 24.12 0.68 3.86
C MET A 273 22.61 0.43 3.83
N LEU A 274 21.80 1.30 3.20
CA LEU A 274 20.33 1.14 3.17
C LEU A 274 19.85 -0.24 2.67
N PRO A 275 20.41 -0.82 1.59
CA PRO A 275 19.99 -2.17 1.17
C PRO A 275 20.26 -3.24 2.23
N ILE A 276 21.37 -3.13 2.95
CA ILE A 276 21.73 -4.09 4.01
C ILE A 276 20.76 -3.92 5.19
N VAL A 277 20.50 -2.69 5.62
CA VAL A 277 19.51 -2.40 6.68
C VAL A 277 18.14 -2.95 6.29
N ALA A 278 17.69 -2.71 5.06
CA ALA A 278 16.40 -3.20 4.58
C ALA A 278 16.33 -4.74 4.57
N GLY A 279 17.39 -5.41 4.09
CA GLY A 279 17.46 -6.87 4.05
C GLY A 279 17.42 -7.48 5.47
N VAL A 280 18.26 -6.98 6.38
CA VAL A 280 18.29 -7.45 7.78
C VAL A 280 16.95 -7.19 8.47
N SER A 281 16.40 -5.98 8.33
CA SER A 281 15.12 -5.60 8.94
C SER A 281 13.97 -6.48 8.46
N TYR A 282 13.96 -6.84 7.19
CA TYR A 282 12.95 -7.75 6.64
C TYR A 282 13.05 -9.15 7.25
N GLU A 283 14.26 -9.72 7.38
CA GLU A 283 14.45 -11.03 8.00
C GLU A 283 14.03 -11.03 9.48
N VAL A 284 14.35 -9.96 10.22
CA VAL A 284 13.91 -9.79 11.61
C VAL A 284 12.39 -9.70 11.68
N LEU A 285 11.75 -8.89 10.81
CA LEU A 285 10.29 -8.78 10.75
C LEU A 285 9.63 -10.14 10.49
N MET A 286 10.13 -10.89 9.50
CA MET A 286 9.61 -12.21 9.17
C MET A 286 9.78 -13.20 10.32
N GLY A 287 10.92 -13.17 11.00
CA GLY A 287 11.14 -13.97 12.21
C GLY A 287 10.17 -13.62 13.35
N LEU A 288 9.94 -12.34 13.56
CA LEU A 288 8.98 -11.86 14.57
C LEU A 288 7.54 -12.21 14.21
N ALA A 289 7.17 -12.13 12.92
CA ALA A 289 5.81 -12.41 12.45
C ALA A 289 5.41 -13.89 12.64
N HIS A 290 6.37 -14.80 12.50
CA HIS A 290 6.15 -16.26 12.63
C HIS A 290 6.39 -16.79 14.07
N SER A 291 6.75 -15.93 15.03
CA SER A 291 7.04 -16.34 16.39
C SER A 291 5.95 -15.88 17.37
N ASP A 292 5.41 -16.81 18.14
CA ASP A 292 4.44 -16.52 19.21
C ASP A 292 5.11 -16.35 20.60
N SER A 293 6.44 -16.25 20.64
CA SER A 293 7.18 -16.05 21.88
C SER A 293 6.80 -14.72 22.57
N GLY A 294 6.90 -14.66 23.89
CA GLY A 294 6.66 -13.43 24.65
C GLY A 294 7.57 -12.27 24.22
N ILE A 295 8.82 -12.58 23.83
CA ILE A 295 9.79 -11.61 23.33
C ILE A 295 9.32 -11.04 21.97
N ALA A 296 8.88 -11.88 21.04
CA ALA A 296 8.38 -11.43 19.75
C ALA A 296 7.13 -10.56 19.91
N ARG A 297 6.22 -10.92 20.85
CA ARG A 297 5.06 -10.09 21.18
C ARG A 297 5.47 -8.73 21.74
N ALA A 298 6.42 -8.68 22.67
CA ALA A 298 6.92 -7.44 23.25
C ALA A 298 7.57 -6.54 22.18
N LEU A 299 8.37 -7.09 21.27
CA LEU A 299 9.02 -6.34 20.19
C LEU A 299 8.04 -5.82 19.13
N ARG A 300 6.87 -6.45 18.96
CA ARG A 300 5.80 -5.94 18.07
C ARG A 300 5.02 -4.76 18.65
N VAL A 301 4.93 -4.65 20.00
CA VAL A 301 4.14 -3.61 20.68
C VAL A 301 4.53 -2.18 20.23
N PRO A 302 5.81 -1.76 20.23
CA PRO A 302 6.18 -0.41 19.79
C PRO A 302 5.73 -0.09 18.37
N GLY A 303 5.87 -1.06 17.44
CA GLY A 303 5.38 -0.93 16.05
C GLY A 303 3.87 -0.74 15.97
N MET A 304 3.10 -1.50 16.77
CA MET A 304 1.64 -1.32 16.85
C MET A 304 1.26 0.03 17.46
N GLN A 305 1.98 0.52 18.48
CA GLN A 305 1.70 1.87 19.04
C GLN A 305 1.93 2.98 18.01
N MET A 306 2.93 2.82 17.13
CA MET A 306 3.18 3.77 16.04
C MET A 306 1.98 3.86 15.07
N GLN A 307 1.23 2.78 14.88
CA GLN A 307 0.02 2.79 14.05
C GLN A 307 -1.07 3.73 14.58
N ARG A 308 -1.07 4.09 15.87
CA ARG A 308 -1.98 5.10 16.40
C ARG A 308 -1.79 6.48 15.75
N LEU A 309 -0.60 6.77 15.22
CA LEU A 309 -0.31 7.98 14.47
C LEU A 309 -0.73 7.87 12.99
N THR A 310 -0.62 6.66 12.42
CA THR A 310 -0.82 6.41 10.98
C THR A 310 -2.16 5.77 10.63
N THR A 311 -3.03 5.52 11.63
CA THR A 311 -4.40 5.04 11.44
C THR A 311 -5.39 5.91 12.19
N ARG A 312 -6.59 6.06 11.67
CA ARG A 312 -7.72 6.74 12.32
C ARG A 312 -8.96 5.84 12.27
N GLU A 313 -9.96 6.15 13.10
CA GLU A 313 -11.25 5.45 13.04
C GLU A 313 -11.94 5.76 11.71
N PRO A 314 -12.26 4.72 10.91
CA PRO A 314 -13.00 4.87 9.67
C PRO A 314 -14.49 5.09 9.93
N ASP A 315 -15.16 5.70 8.99
CA ASP A 315 -16.62 5.67 8.91
C ASP A 315 -17.11 4.40 8.18
N GLU A 316 -18.43 4.19 8.19
CA GLU A 316 -19.05 3.00 7.60
C GLU A 316 -18.79 2.91 6.08
N SER A 317 -18.81 4.03 5.39
CA SER A 317 -18.57 4.09 3.94
C SER A 317 -17.15 3.67 3.54
N MET A 318 -16.17 3.97 4.39
CA MET A 318 -14.77 3.54 4.20
C MET A 318 -14.61 2.03 4.44
N LEU A 319 -15.37 1.47 5.40
CA LEU A 319 -15.40 0.03 5.64
C LEU A 319 -16.02 -0.73 4.47
N GLU A 320 -17.11 -0.22 3.88
CA GLU A 320 -17.68 -0.80 2.66
C GLU A 320 -16.66 -0.90 1.54
N CYS A 321 -15.92 0.19 1.31
CA CYS A 321 -14.87 0.24 0.29
C CYS A 321 -13.77 -0.82 0.54
N ALA A 322 -13.33 -0.97 1.80
CA ALA A 322 -12.35 -1.99 2.16
C ALA A 322 -12.90 -3.42 2.00
N ILE A 323 -14.17 -3.66 2.38
CA ILE A 323 -14.85 -4.96 2.24
C ILE A 323 -14.96 -5.35 0.76
N VAL A 324 -15.40 -4.42 -0.11
CA VAL A 324 -15.43 -4.67 -1.57
C VAL A 324 -14.05 -5.08 -2.06
N SER A 325 -13.00 -4.38 -1.65
CA SER A 325 -11.63 -4.69 -2.05
C SER A 325 -11.19 -6.10 -1.58
N VAL A 326 -11.56 -6.51 -0.34
CA VAL A 326 -11.28 -7.86 0.17
C VAL A 326 -12.04 -8.92 -0.63
N ASN A 327 -13.35 -8.73 -0.85
CA ASN A 327 -14.16 -9.69 -1.60
C ASN A 327 -13.62 -9.90 -3.03
N ILE A 328 -13.32 -8.80 -3.73
CA ILE A 328 -12.86 -8.87 -5.12
C ILE A 328 -11.46 -9.47 -5.23
N VAL A 329 -10.56 -9.20 -4.30
CA VAL A 329 -9.21 -9.79 -4.34
C VAL A 329 -9.21 -11.29 -4.04
N LEU A 330 -10.22 -11.77 -3.30
CA LEU A 330 -10.37 -13.18 -2.94
C LEU A 330 -11.16 -13.99 -3.96
N HIS A 331 -12.22 -13.40 -4.50
CA HIS A 331 -13.23 -14.15 -5.27
C HIS A 331 -13.36 -13.68 -6.74
N GLY A 332 -12.72 -12.54 -7.09
CA GLY A 332 -12.94 -11.90 -8.39
C GLY A 332 -14.25 -11.12 -8.47
N PHE A 333 -14.58 -10.66 -9.67
CA PHE A 333 -15.85 -9.95 -9.88
C PHE A 333 -17.00 -10.95 -9.96
N PRO A 334 -18.13 -10.72 -9.25
CA PRO A 334 -19.36 -11.45 -9.45
C PRO A 334 -19.85 -11.37 -10.90
N GLU A 335 -20.61 -12.39 -11.35
CA GLU A 335 -21.21 -12.38 -12.68
C GLU A 335 -22.19 -11.20 -12.84
N GLY A 336 -22.14 -10.54 -14.00
CA GLY A 336 -22.98 -9.38 -14.27
C GLY A 336 -22.52 -8.08 -13.60
N THR A 337 -21.33 -8.03 -12.97
CA THR A 337 -20.78 -6.77 -12.41
C THR A 337 -20.67 -5.69 -13.51
N PRO A 338 -21.34 -4.53 -13.36
CA PRO A 338 -21.19 -3.41 -14.29
C PRO A 338 -19.74 -2.95 -14.35
N LYS A 339 -19.24 -2.66 -15.55
CA LYS A 339 -17.86 -2.24 -15.75
C LYS A 339 -17.78 -0.88 -16.43
N THR A 340 -16.77 -0.10 -16.04
CA THR A 340 -16.39 1.13 -16.77
C THR A 340 -15.80 0.79 -18.15
N PRO A 341 -15.65 1.77 -19.05
CA PRO A 341 -14.96 1.56 -20.34
C PRO A 341 -13.54 0.99 -20.20
N GLU A 342 -12.88 1.26 -19.08
CA GLU A 342 -11.54 0.76 -18.75
C GLU A 342 -11.57 -0.67 -18.15
N GLY A 343 -12.75 -1.27 -17.97
CA GLY A 343 -12.94 -2.61 -17.44
C GLY A 343 -12.95 -2.69 -15.90
N TRP A 344 -13.09 -1.56 -15.19
CA TRP A 344 -13.18 -1.53 -13.73
C TRP A 344 -14.62 -1.85 -13.27
N GLY A 345 -14.78 -2.70 -12.25
CA GLY A 345 -16.10 -3.01 -11.69
C GLY A 345 -16.69 -1.82 -10.93
N ILE A 346 -17.99 -1.64 -11.05
CA ILE A 346 -18.76 -0.58 -10.36
C ILE A 346 -19.67 -1.23 -9.33
N PHE A 347 -19.67 -0.69 -8.11
CA PHE A 347 -20.47 -1.15 -6.97
C PHE A 347 -21.12 0.06 -6.28
N HIS A 348 -22.39 -0.06 -5.91
CA HIS A 348 -23.10 0.95 -5.12
C HIS A 348 -23.17 0.54 -3.64
N HIS A 349 -23.24 -0.76 -3.38
CA HIS A 349 -23.26 -1.35 -2.05
C HIS A 349 -22.23 -2.48 -1.94
N TYR A 350 -21.69 -2.71 -0.74
CA TYR A 350 -20.68 -3.75 -0.51
C TYR A 350 -21.22 -5.17 -0.79
N GLN A 351 -22.52 -5.42 -0.59
CA GLN A 351 -23.16 -6.71 -0.87
C GLN A 351 -23.02 -7.14 -2.33
N GLU A 352 -22.99 -6.19 -3.25
CA GLU A 352 -22.82 -6.46 -4.69
C GLU A 352 -21.47 -7.13 -5.03
N SER A 353 -20.51 -7.08 -4.10
CA SER A 353 -19.20 -7.73 -4.22
C SER A 353 -19.14 -9.11 -3.58
N GLU A 354 -20.22 -9.58 -2.93
CA GLU A 354 -20.24 -10.88 -2.28
C GLU A 354 -20.30 -12.02 -3.30
N PRO A 355 -19.64 -13.16 -3.02
CA PRO A 355 -19.72 -14.32 -3.90
C PRO A 355 -21.16 -14.82 -4.04
N GLY A 356 -21.61 -14.98 -5.29
CA GLY A 356 -22.97 -15.45 -5.58
C GLY A 356 -24.05 -14.37 -5.55
N TYR A 357 -23.68 -13.09 -5.40
CA TYR A 357 -24.62 -11.99 -5.58
C TYR A 357 -25.09 -11.94 -7.04
N VAL A 358 -26.42 -12.03 -7.25
CA VAL A 358 -27.05 -11.88 -8.56
C VAL A 358 -27.76 -10.53 -8.59
N SER A 359 -27.34 -9.62 -9.47
CA SER A 359 -27.95 -8.31 -9.57
C SER A 359 -29.41 -8.41 -10.01
N SER A 360 -30.30 -7.64 -9.40
CA SER A 360 -31.72 -7.60 -9.78
C SER A 360 -31.94 -7.19 -11.25
N HIS A 361 -30.93 -6.59 -11.89
CA HIS A 361 -30.98 -6.26 -13.34
C HIS A 361 -30.89 -7.51 -14.23
N SER A 362 -30.17 -8.56 -13.82
CA SER A 362 -30.13 -9.81 -14.60
C SER A 362 -31.43 -10.61 -14.53
N MET A 363 -32.22 -10.40 -13.46
CA MET A 363 -33.55 -11.03 -13.34
C MET A 363 -34.61 -10.38 -14.25
N ALA A 364 -34.43 -9.10 -14.59
CA ALA A 364 -35.36 -8.40 -15.47
C ALA A 364 -35.17 -8.75 -16.96
N GLU A 365 -33.97 -9.09 -17.38
CA GLU A 365 -33.71 -9.52 -18.77
C GLU A 365 -34.07 -11.00 -19.02
N GLY A 366 -34.09 -11.83 -17.98
CA GLY A 366 -34.50 -13.25 -18.07
C GLY A 366 -36.00 -13.49 -18.11
N CYS A 367 -36.83 -12.47 -17.78
CA CYS A 367 -38.28 -12.61 -17.70
C CYS A 367 -39.04 -12.10 -18.94
N SER A 368 -38.35 -11.64 -19.99
CA SER A 368 -39.00 -11.04 -21.18
C SER A 368 -39.04 -11.94 -22.43
N THR A 369 -38.81 -13.26 -22.32
CA THR A 369 -38.85 -14.19 -23.46
C THR A 369 -39.74 -15.43 -23.29
N GLU A 370 -40.92 -15.25 -22.64
CA GLU A 370 -42.02 -16.23 -22.84
C GLU A 370 -43.29 -15.46 -23.26
N GLU A 371 -43.43 -15.17 -24.55
CA GLU A 371 -44.73 -14.89 -25.17
C GLU A 371 -45.56 -16.19 -25.17
N PRO A 372 -46.78 -16.16 -24.65
CA PRO A 372 -47.65 -17.31 -24.77
C PRO A 372 -48.11 -17.47 -26.20
N ALA A 373 -47.80 -18.60 -26.80
CA ALA A 373 -48.32 -18.99 -28.12
C ALA A 373 -49.85 -18.90 -28.14
N SER A 374 -50.38 -18.00 -28.99
CA SER A 374 -51.79 -17.88 -29.28
C SER A 374 -52.28 -19.15 -30.00
N SER A 375 -53.13 -19.93 -29.32
CA SER A 375 -53.91 -20.97 -29.95
C SER A 375 -55.02 -20.35 -30.76
N GLU A 376 -54.86 -20.27 -32.10
CA GLU A 376 -56.00 -20.09 -33.00
C GLU A 376 -56.75 -21.39 -33.11
N GLY A 377 -57.96 -21.40 -32.56
CA GLY A 377 -58.96 -22.42 -32.78
C GLY A 377 -59.59 -22.25 -34.14
N SER A 378 -59.49 -23.29 -34.99
CA SER A 378 -60.32 -23.42 -36.19
C SER A 378 -61.69 -23.93 -35.80
N ASN A 379 -62.73 -23.16 -36.13
CA ASN A 379 -64.10 -23.66 -36.23
C ASN A 379 -64.45 -23.74 -37.70
N THR A 380 -64.82 -24.93 -38.12
CA THR A 380 -65.99 -25.21 -38.97
C THR A 380 -66.54 -26.53 -38.59
#